data_38f04b350e788a4ce0f3022e0f775070
#
_entry.id   38f04b350e788a4ce0f3022e0f775070
#
_cell.length_a   1.000
_cell.length_b   1.000
_cell.length_c   1.000
_cell.angle_alpha   90.00
_cell.angle_beta   90.00
_cell.angle_gamma   90.00
#
_symmetry.space_group_name_H-M   'P 1'
#
loop_
_entity.id
_entity.type
_entity.pdbx_description
1 polymer ?
#
loop_
_entity_poly.entity_id
_entity_poly.type
_entity_poly.pdbx_seq_one_letter_code
_entity_poly.pdbx_strand_id
1 'polypeptide(L)'
;MTNITYVYSGNRKNRYYQNNFEAREFFYGLNLFDNQNINLEIIEPKKTNFPPKIILRYLDKIFLKIFNLPVYMNAFISFENIKILLKTDKLILVNETTYCSLAPLLWIIKLFKRIDVYVFAMGLYSKKLRFPFLKKFHFFIIKLFNLSVKKIMFLGEGELKKALKIHKTSKNKFILFPFSVDTEFWNDLQYDK
;
A
#
# COMPACT_ATOMS: atom_id res chain seq x y z
N MET A 1 20.87 -10.20 6.76
CA MET A 1 19.96 -9.17 7.31
C MET A 1 18.91 -8.86 6.25
N THR A 2 17.62 -8.92 6.57
CA THR A 2 16.52 -8.69 5.63
C THR A 2 16.06 -7.24 5.74
N ASN A 3 15.96 -6.53 4.60
CA ASN A 3 15.44 -5.16 4.55
C ASN A 3 13.93 -5.17 4.32
N ILE A 4 13.17 -4.70 5.30
CA ILE A 4 11.71 -4.57 5.21
C ILE A 4 11.35 -3.08 5.16
N THR A 5 10.51 -2.71 4.19
CA THR A 5 10.03 -1.34 4.07
C THR A 5 8.51 -1.31 4.16
N TYR A 6 7.99 -0.48 5.05
CA TYR A 6 6.57 -0.15 5.13
C TYR A 6 6.30 1.17 4.42
N VAL A 7 5.16 1.25 3.72
CA VAL A 7 4.70 2.49 3.08
C VAL A 7 3.33 2.87 3.61
N TYR A 8 3.28 3.97 4.36
CA TYR A 8 2.06 4.52 4.92
C TYR A 8 1.55 5.72 4.12
N SER A 9 0.26 5.99 4.21
CA SER A 9 -0.38 7.16 3.57
C SER A 9 -0.22 8.46 4.36
N GLY A 10 0.32 8.40 5.58
CA GLY A 10 0.68 9.59 6.36
C GLY A 10 0.89 9.34 7.84
N ASN A 11 1.80 10.11 8.40
CA ASN A 11 2.07 10.42 9.81
C ASN A 11 2.22 9.23 10.78
N ARG A 12 2.61 8.04 10.28
CA ARG A 12 2.87 6.85 11.12
C ARG A 12 4.34 6.76 11.54
N LYS A 13 5.24 7.29 10.70
CA LYS A 13 6.68 7.28 10.98
C LYS A 13 7.01 7.99 12.29
N ASN A 14 6.53 9.22 12.44
CA ASN A 14 6.77 9.99 13.66
C ASN A 14 6.14 9.33 14.89
N ARG A 15 4.91 8.81 14.76
CA ARG A 15 4.21 8.14 15.85
C ARG A 15 4.90 6.87 16.30
N TYR A 16 5.43 6.08 15.37
CA TYR A 16 6.21 4.89 15.67
C TYR A 16 7.48 5.21 16.46
N TYR A 17 8.27 6.21 16.00
CA TYR A 17 9.52 6.56 16.67
C TYR A 17 9.34 7.36 17.98
N GLN A 18 8.22 8.02 18.16
CA GLN A 18 7.92 8.78 19.37
C GLN A 18 7.28 7.91 20.47
N ASN A 19 7.08 6.61 20.24
CA ASN A 19 6.36 5.71 21.15
C ASN A 19 5.00 6.28 21.60
N ASN A 20 4.33 7.04 20.75
CA ASN A 20 3.00 7.55 21.06
C ASN A 20 2.06 6.35 21.15
N PHE A 21 1.35 6.26 22.28
CA PHE A 21 0.38 5.22 22.57
C PHE A 21 -0.71 5.19 21.47
N GLU A 22 -0.61 4.24 20.57
CA GLU A 22 -1.63 3.96 19.56
C GLU A 22 -1.88 2.46 19.49
N ALA A 23 -3.12 2.10 19.13
CA ALA A 23 -3.49 0.72 18.94
C ALA A 23 -2.58 0.04 17.89
N ARG A 24 -2.08 -1.15 18.21
CA ARG A 24 -1.07 -1.89 17.42
C ARG A 24 -1.57 -2.21 16.00
N GLU A 25 -2.89 -2.36 15.81
CA GLU A 25 -3.49 -2.62 14.51
C GLU A 25 -3.20 -1.54 13.48
N PHE A 26 -3.00 -0.28 13.90
CA PHE A 26 -2.68 0.83 12.98
C PHE A 26 -1.28 0.75 12.37
N PHE A 27 -0.42 -0.09 12.93
CA PHE A 27 0.94 -0.32 12.43
C PHE A 27 1.06 -1.56 11.54
N TYR A 28 -0.01 -2.34 11.35
CA TYR A 28 -0.01 -3.50 10.45
C TYR A 28 1.10 -4.51 10.72
N GLY A 29 1.36 -4.75 12.01
CA GLY A 29 2.39 -5.70 12.46
C GLY A 29 3.82 -5.15 12.44
N LEU A 30 4.03 -3.85 12.19
CA LEU A 30 5.35 -3.22 12.24
C LEU A 30 6.04 -3.47 13.60
N ASN A 31 5.30 -3.34 14.69
CA ASN A 31 5.78 -3.49 16.07
C ASN A 31 6.30 -4.90 16.40
N LEU A 32 5.97 -5.90 15.57
CA LEU A 32 6.43 -7.28 15.78
C LEU A 32 7.90 -7.49 15.38
N PHE A 33 8.52 -6.50 14.73
CA PHE A 33 9.88 -6.61 14.20
C PHE A 33 10.94 -5.95 15.06
N ASP A 34 10.57 -5.30 16.18
CA ASP A 34 11.50 -4.50 17.00
C ASP A 34 12.67 -5.31 17.60
N ASN A 35 12.51 -6.64 17.75
CA ASN A 35 13.52 -7.52 18.36
C ASN A 35 14.20 -8.48 17.36
N GLN A 36 14.02 -8.27 16.05
CA GLN A 36 14.56 -9.16 15.03
C GLN A 36 15.77 -8.54 14.31
N ASN A 37 16.64 -9.37 13.77
CA ASN A 37 17.80 -8.93 12.97
C ASN A 37 17.35 -8.44 11.58
N ILE A 38 16.52 -7.40 11.58
CA ILE A 38 15.83 -6.82 10.41
C ILE A 38 16.17 -5.34 10.33
N ASN A 39 16.48 -4.86 9.13
CA ASN A 39 16.59 -3.45 8.85
C ASN A 39 15.21 -2.93 8.40
N LEU A 40 14.61 -2.06 9.20
CA LEU A 40 13.26 -1.56 9.01
C LEU A 40 13.30 -0.11 8.50
N GLU A 41 12.61 0.14 7.38
CA GLU A 41 12.46 1.47 6.80
C GLU A 41 10.98 1.84 6.65
N ILE A 42 10.66 3.11 6.84
CA ILE A 42 9.30 3.65 6.69
C ILE A 42 9.30 4.76 5.64
N ILE A 43 8.47 4.58 4.61
CA ILE A 43 8.20 5.58 3.58
C ILE A 43 6.82 6.19 3.83
N GLU A 44 6.77 7.53 3.76
CA GLU A 44 5.54 8.33 3.82
C GLU A 44 5.51 9.37 2.69
N PRO A 45 4.32 9.90 2.33
CA PRO A 45 4.22 10.93 1.31
C PRO A 45 4.92 12.21 1.77
N LYS A 46 5.76 12.74 0.89
CA LYS A 46 6.46 14.01 1.09
C LYS A 46 6.26 14.93 -0.10
N LYS A 47 6.33 16.24 0.14
CA LYS A 47 6.52 17.19 -0.96
C LYS A 47 7.92 16.99 -1.53
N THR A 48 8.03 16.54 -2.76
CA THR A 48 9.32 16.25 -3.40
C THR A 48 9.65 17.30 -4.46
N ASN A 49 10.94 17.55 -4.65
CA ASN A 49 11.48 18.35 -5.76
C ASN A 49 12.01 17.45 -6.89
N PHE A 50 11.43 16.26 -7.05
CA PHE A 50 11.80 15.32 -8.10
C PHE A 50 11.53 15.93 -9.49
N PRO A 51 12.51 15.97 -10.43
CA PRO A 51 12.39 16.70 -11.69
C PRO A 51 11.14 16.39 -12.51
N PRO A 52 10.69 15.13 -12.68
CA PRO A 52 9.46 14.81 -13.41
C PRO A 52 8.14 15.10 -12.66
N LYS A 53 8.18 15.91 -11.60
CA LYS A 53 7.01 16.24 -10.76
C LYS A 53 5.78 16.70 -11.56
N ILE A 54 5.97 17.47 -12.61
CA ILE A 54 4.87 17.98 -13.44
C ILE A 54 4.19 16.81 -14.16
N ILE A 55 4.98 15.90 -14.75
CA ILE A 55 4.47 14.71 -15.44
C ILE A 55 3.73 13.81 -14.46
N LEU A 56 4.34 13.54 -13.30
CA LEU A 56 3.71 12.71 -12.26
C LEU A 56 2.38 13.29 -11.78
N ARG A 57 2.28 14.61 -11.59
CA ARG A 57 1.01 15.27 -11.24
C ARG A 57 -0.05 15.14 -12.33
N TYR A 58 0.34 15.17 -13.59
CA TYR A 58 -0.58 14.96 -14.71
C TYR A 58 -1.11 13.53 -14.72
N LEU A 59 -0.23 12.55 -14.55
CA LEU A 59 -0.59 11.14 -14.44
C LEU A 59 -1.51 10.90 -13.22
N ASP A 60 -1.18 11.46 -12.05
CA ASP A 60 -2.02 11.37 -10.85
C ASP A 60 -3.45 11.88 -11.13
N LYS A 61 -3.60 13.03 -11.82
CA LYS A 61 -4.91 13.57 -12.18
C LYS A 61 -5.68 12.64 -13.14
N ILE A 62 -5.00 12.05 -14.12
CA ILE A 62 -5.60 11.11 -15.07
C ILE A 62 -6.11 9.88 -14.32
N PHE A 63 -5.25 9.24 -13.52
CA PHE A 63 -5.62 8.04 -12.76
C PHE A 63 -6.76 8.32 -11.79
N LEU A 64 -6.72 9.43 -11.06
CA LEU A 64 -7.74 9.78 -10.09
C LEU A 64 -9.06 10.15 -10.75
N LYS A 65 -9.06 11.04 -11.77
CA LYS A 65 -10.29 11.60 -12.35
C LYS A 65 -10.96 10.66 -13.35
N ILE A 66 -10.18 9.96 -14.17
CA ILE A 66 -10.70 9.09 -15.24
C ILE A 66 -10.92 7.67 -14.70
N PHE A 67 -9.93 7.10 -14.05
CA PHE A 67 -9.99 5.69 -13.62
C PHE A 67 -10.43 5.50 -12.17
N ASN A 68 -10.65 6.58 -11.42
CA ASN A 68 -11.00 6.54 -9.99
C ASN A 68 -10.03 5.68 -9.16
N LEU A 69 -8.74 5.69 -9.54
CA LEU A 69 -7.67 5.04 -8.81
C LEU A 69 -6.95 6.07 -7.94
N PRO A 70 -6.72 5.79 -6.64
CA PRO A 70 -6.09 6.72 -5.71
C PRO A 70 -4.57 6.74 -5.92
N VAL A 71 -4.14 7.33 -7.03
CA VAL A 71 -2.73 7.43 -7.44
C VAL A 71 -2.19 8.81 -7.10
N TYR A 72 -1.09 8.83 -6.33
CA TYR A 72 -0.37 10.02 -5.88
C TYR A 72 1.14 9.81 -6.04
N MET A 73 1.58 9.43 -7.25
CA MET A 73 2.99 9.17 -7.56
C MET A 73 3.90 10.33 -7.18
N ASN A 74 3.43 11.56 -7.42
CA ASN A 74 4.17 12.77 -7.08
C ASN A 74 4.49 12.91 -5.58
N ALA A 75 3.74 12.27 -4.68
CA ALA A 75 4.00 12.30 -3.24
C ALA A 75 4.94 11.18 -2.77
N PHE A 76 5.01 10.06 -3.49
CA PHE A 76 5.77 8.88 -3.09
C PHE A 76 7.07 8.68 -3.88
N ILE A 77 7.17 9.20 -5.12
CA ILE A 77 8.34 9.03 -5.96
C ILE A 77 9.32 10.18 -5.72
N SER A 78 10.45 9.85 -5.09
CA SER A 78 11.59 10.72 -4.85
C SER A 78 12.89 9.94 -4.98
N PHE A 79 14.01 10.61 -5.17
CA PHE A 79 15.32 9.95 -5.19
C PHE A 79 15.61 9.18 -3.90
N GLU A 80 15.23 9.74 -2.74
CA GLU A 80 15.37 9.10 -1.44
C GLU A 80 14.57 7.79 -1.38
N ASN A 81 13.28 7.84 -1.72
CA ASN A 81 12.42 6.67 -1.70
C ASN A 81 12.83 5.60 -2.70
N ILE A 82 13.32 6.00 -3.90
CA ILE A 82 13.86 5.06 -4.88
C ILE A 82 15.10 4.34 -4.32
N LYS A 83 16.01 5.06 -3.65
CA LYS A 83 17.18 4.44 -3.00
C LYS A 83 16.78 3.43 -1.92
N ILE A 84 15.77 3.75 -1.12
CA ILE A 84 15.22 2.83 -0.11
C ILE A 84 14.64 1.60 -0.81
N LEU A 85 13.78 1.78 -1.79
CA LEU A 85 13.13 0.68 -2.51
C LEU A 85 14.13 -0.24 -3.22
N LEU A 86 15.23 0.31 -3.75
CA LEU A 86 16.30 -0.49 -4.35
C LEU A 86 17.05 -1.36 -3.32
N LYS A 87 17.04 -1.02 -2.05
CA LYS A 87 17.63 -1.83 -0.97
C LYS A 87 16.62 -2.81 -0.36
N THR A 88 15.32 -2.58 -0.54
CA THR A 88 14.22 -3.33 0.08
C THR A 88 14.13 -4.76 -0.46
N ASP A 89 13.98 -5.74 0.42
CA ASP A 89 13.72 -7.14 0.07
C ASP A 89 12.22 -7.47 0.16
N LYS A 90 11.55 -6.95 1.21
CA LYS A 90 10.11 -7.08 1.41
C LYS A 90 9.47 -5.71 1.55
N LEU A 91 8.48 -5.41 0.73
CA LEU A 91 7.75 -4.16 0.73
C LEU A 91 6.30 -4.39 1.16
N ILE A 92 5.85 -3.64 2.17
CA ILE A 92 4.50 -3.71 2.70
C ILE A 92 3.78 -2.40 2.42
N LEU A 93 2.73 -2.46 1.61
CA LEU A 93 1.89 -1.33 1.21
C LEU A 93 0.59 -1.40 1.99
N VAL A 94 0.37 -0.46 2.91
CA VAL A 94 -0.68 -0.57 3.93
C VAL A 94 -2.08 -0.23 3.45
N ASN A 95 -2.23 0.27 2.22
CA ASN A 95 -3.55 0.53 1.62
C ASN A 95 -3.46 0.66 0.09
N GLU A 96 -4.61 0.80 -0.54
CA GLU A 96 -4.70 0.94 -2.00
C GLU A 96 -4.05 2.22 -2.54
N THR A 97 -3.97 3.30 -1.73
CA THR A 97 -3.34 4.55 -2.16
C THR A 97 -1.83 4.38 -2.34
N THR A 98 -1.16 3.79 -1.35
CA THR A 98 0.27 3.49 -1.42
C THR A 98 0.58 2.50 -2.54
N TYR A 99 -0.29 1.49 -2.69
CA TYR A 99 -0.19 0.49 -3.74
C TYR A 99 -0.32 1.09 -5.14
N CYS A 100 -1.41 1.80 -5.44
CA CYS A 100 -1.63 2.36 -6.77
C CYS A 100 -0.57 3.41 -7.12
N SER A 101 -0.07 4.15 -6.14
CA SER A 101 0.96 5.19 -6.35
C SER A 101 2.33 4.62 -6.68
N LEU A 102 2.69 3.47 -6.09
CA LEU A 102 4.00 2.86 -6.30
C LEU A 102 4.02 1.77 -7.37
N ALA A 103 2.88 1.20 -7.75
CA ALA A 103 2.82 0.08 -8.70
C ALA A 103 3.57 0.34 -10.02
N PRO A 104 3.49 1.52 -10.67
CA PRO A 104 4.27 1.79 -11.90
C PRO A 104 5.78 1.79 -11.66
N LEU A 105 6.23 2.37 -10.55
CA LEU A 105 7.65 2.39 -10.17
C LEU A 105 8.15 0.98 -9.84
N LEU A 106 7.35 0.18 -9.17
CA LEU A 106 7.69 -1.19 -8.79
C LEU A 106 7.89 -2.10 -10.02
N TRP A 107 7.21 -1.85 -11.12
CA TRP A 107 7.50 -2.56 -12.38
C TRP A 107 8.91 -2.30 -12.85
N ILE A 108 9.32 -1.02 -12.84
CA ILE A 108 10.67 -0.63 -13.25
C ILE A 108 11.71 -1.25 -12.32
N ILE A 109 11.52 -1.13 -10.99
CA ILE A 109 12.46 -1.68 -10.01
C ILE A 109 12.61 -3.21 -10.17
N LYS A 110 11.50 -3.92 -10.44
CA LYS A 110 11.52 -5.39 -10.61
C LYS A 110 12.26 -5.87 -11.84
N LEU A 111 12.56 -5.01 -12.80
CA LEU A 111 13.45 -5.34 -13.91
C LEU A 111 14.92 -5.50 -13.46
N PHE A 112 15.27 -4.81 -12.37
CA PHE A 112 16.67 -4.76 -11.88
C PHE A 112 16.88 -5.52 -10.57
N LYS A 113 15.82 -5.66 -9.76
CA LYS A 113 15.88 -6.28 -8.44
C LYS A 113 14.63 -7.10 -8.13
N ARG A 114 14.83 -8.28 -7.54
CA ARG A 114 13.74 -9.07 -6.98
C ARG A 114 13.29 -8.47 -5.64
N ILE A 115 12.02 -8.07 -5.56
CA ILE A 115 11.38 -7.52 -4.38
C ILE A 115 10.02 -8.20 -4.15
N ASP A 116 9.79 -8.67 -2.94
CA ASP A 116 8.51 -9.27 -2.53
C ASP A 116 7.56 -8.19 -2.03
N VAL A 117 6.48 -7.93 -2.76
CA VAL A 117 5.52 -6.87 -2.47
C VAL A 117 4.23 -7.46 -1.89
N TYR A 118 3.82 -6.94 -0.73
CA TYR A 118 2.60 -7.29 0.00
C TYR A 118 1.72 -6.05 0.10
N VAL A 119 0.42 -6.21 -0.13
CA VAL A 119 -0.54 -5.09 -0.16
C VAL A 119 -1.73 -5.39 0.74
N PHE A 120 -2.11 -4.45 1.60
CA PHE A 120 -3.40 -4.46 2.26
C PHE A 120 -4.41 -3.71 1.38
N ALA A 121 -5.48 -4.39 0.96
CA ALA A 121 -6.54 -3.81 0.15
C ALA A 121 -7.76 -3.48 1.02
N MET A 122 -8.16 -2.19 0.99
CA MET A 122 -9.24 -1.64 1.81
C MET A 122 -10.23 -0.85 0.94
N GLY A 123 -10.91 -1.52 0.01
CA GLY A 123 -11.91 -0.86 -0.81
C GLY A 123 -11.56 -0.68 -2.28
N LEU A 124 -10.41 -1.20 -2.73
CA LEU A 124 -9.95 -1.11 -4.12
C LEU A 124 -10.99 -1.64 -5.14
N TYR A 125 -11.66 -2.76 -4.80
CA TYR A 125 -12.67 -3.41 -5.63
C TYR A 125 -14.10 -3.00 -5.31
N SER A 126 -14.30 -2.17 -4.28
CA SER A 126 -15.63 -1.74 -3.82
C SER A 126 -16.02 -0.35 -4.31
N LYS A 127 -15.09 0.42 -4.86
CA LYS A 127 -15.33 1.79 -5.34
C LYS A 127 -16.32 1.83 -6.51
N LYS A 128 -17.28 2.75 -6.43
CA LYS A 128 -18.16 3.09 -7.56
C LYS A 128 -17.36 3.91 -8.57
N LEU A 129 -17.37 3.50 -9.83
CA LEU A 129 -16.69 4.25 -10.88
C LEU A 129 -17.54 5.45 -11.32
N ARG A 130 -16.90 6.59 -11.53
CA ARG A 130 -17.53 7.79 -12.08
C ARG A 130 -18.08 7.53 -13.50
N PHE A 131 -17.36 6.75 -14.29
CA PHE A 131 -17.70 6.38 -15.65
C PHE A 131 -17.85 4.86 -15.77
N PRO A 132 -19.07 4.30 -15.72
CA PRO A 132 -19.31 2.86 -15.74
C PRO A 132 -18.75 2.14 -16.98
N PHE A 133 -18.71 2.82 -18.16
CA PHE A 133 -18.17 2.27 -19.39
C PHE A 133 -16.64 2.01 -19.32
N LEU A 134 -15.92 2.72 -18.44
CA LEU A 134 -14.48 2.49 -18.20
C LEU A 134 -14.20 1.32 -17.24
N LYS A 135 -15.22 0.62 -16.76
CA LYS A 135 -15.08 -0.45 -15.76
C LYS A 135 -14.10 -1.54 -16.19
N LYS A 136 -14.17 -1.98 -17.45
CA LYS A 136 -13.25 -3.01 -17.97
C LYS A 136 -11.81 -2.51 -17.95
N PHE A 137 -11.59 -1.26 -18.35
CA PHE A 137 -10.26 -0.65 -18.40
C PHE A 137 -9.69 -0.39 -16.99
N HIS A 138 -10.52 0.08 -16.07
CA HIS A 138 -10.15 0.23 -14.66
C HIS A 138 -9.62 -1.10 -14.07
N PHE A 139 -10.36 -2.20 -14.22
CA PHE A 139 -9.91 -3.50 -13.73
C PHE A 139 -8.73 -4.08 -14.51
N PHE A 140 -8.58 -3.72 -15.77
CA PHE A 140 -7.38 -4.06 -16.54
C PHE A 140 -6.14 -3.37 -15.95
N ILE A 141 -6.20 -2.09 -15.61
CA ILE A 141 -5.10 -1.37 -14.93
C ILE A 141 -4.77 -2.03 -13.59
N ILE A 142 -5.77 -2.35 -12.77
CA ILE A 142 -5.53 -3.06 -11.50
C ILE A 142 -4.87 -4.42 -11.76
N LYS A 143 -5.29 -5.15 -12.79
CA LYS A 143 -4.66 -6.43 -13.18
C LYS A 143 -3.19 -6.23 -13.54
N LEU A 144 -2.86 -5.18 -14.27
CA LEU A 144 -1.48 -4.83 -14.58
C LEU A 144 -0.71 -4.51 -13.28
N PHE A 145 -1.24 -3.69 -12.39
CA PHE A 145 -0.61 -3.38 -11.10
C PHE A 145 -0.36 -4.64 -10.27
N ASN A 146 -1.30 -5.60 -10.29
CA ASN A 146 -1.16 -6.88 -9.59
C ASN A 146 0.04 -7.72 -10.07
N LEU A 147 0.61 -7.47 -11.26
CA LEU A 147 1.80 -8.18 -11.72
C LEU A 147 3.01 -7.88 -10.84
N SER A 148 3.08 -6.67 -10.26
CA SER A 148 4.17 -6.28 -9.36
C SER A 148 4.03 -6.82 -7.94
N VAL A 149 2.92 -7.48 -7.59
CA VAL A 149 2.59 -7.88 -6.21
C VAL A 149 2.74 -9.38 -6.02
N LYS A 150 3.28 -9.80 -4.87
CA LYS A 150 3.36 -11.21 -4.46
C LYS A 150 2.06 -11.68 -3.81
N LYS A 151 1.51 -10.88 -2.86
CA LYS A 151 0.25 -11.16 -2.18
C LYS A 151 -0.56 -9.88 -1.97
N ILE A 152 -1.89 -9.99 -2.09
CA ILE A 152 -2.85 -8.96 -1.73
C ILE A 152 -3.72 -9.50 -0.60
N MET A 153 -3.68 -8.81 0.53
CA MET A 153 -4.38 -9.14 1.76
C MET A 153 -5.67 -8.32 1.83
N PHE A 154 -6.81 -9.00 1.84
CA PHE A 154 -8.13 -8.38 1.95
C PHE A 154 -8.60 -8.46 3.39
N LEU A 155 -9.05 -7.33 3.95
CA LEU A 155 -9.55 -7.29 5.33
C LEU A 155 -10.97 -7.85 5.46
N GLY A 156 -11.72 -7.94 4.36
CA GLY A 156 -13.08 -8.44 4.34
C GLY A 156 -13.36 -9.42 3.20
N GLU A 157 -14.16 -10.46 3.50
CA GLU A 157 -14.55 -11.48 2.52
C GLU A 157 -15.29 -10.92 1.30
N GLY A 158 -16.13 -9.90 1.51
CA GLY A 158 -16.94 -9.33 0.43
C GLY A 158 -16.07 -8.73 -0.69
N GLU A 159 -14.98 -8.06 -0.33
CA GLU A 159 -14.04 -7.51 -1.30
C GLU A 159 -13.20 -8.62 -1.95
N LEU A 160 -12.73 -9.60 -1.17
CA LEU A 160 -12.01 -10.76 -1.70
C LEU A 160 -12.86 -11.51 -2.74
N LYS A 161 -14.13 -11.80 -2.45
CA LYS A 161 -15.06 -12.46 -3.38
C LYS A 161 -15.22 -11.67 -4.68
N LYS A 162 -15.33 -10.33 -4.60
CA LYS A 162 -15.37 -9.46 -5.79
C LYS A 162 -14.07 -9.51 -6.60
N ALA A 163 -12.93 -9.42 -5.93
CA ALA A 163 -11.61 -9.47 -6.56
C ALA A 163 -11.40 -10.80 -7.31
N LEU A 164 -11.73 -11.92 -6.68
CA LEU A 164 -11.64 -13.25 -7.29
C LEU A 164 -12.59 -13.43 -8.50
N LYS A 165 -13.79 -12.82 -8.45
CA LYS A 165 -14.72 -12.82 -9.58
C LYS A 165 -14.16 -12.07 -10.79
N ILE A 166 -13.45 -10.97 -10.55
CA ILE A 166 -12.87 -10.11 -11.60
C ILE A 166 -11.57 -10.71 -12.13
N HIS A 167 -10.71 -11.21 -11.24
CA HIS A 167 -9.37 -11.70 -11.58
C HIS A 167 -9.22 -13.20 -11.27
N LYS A 168 -9.90 -14.03 -12.02
CA LYS A 168 -9.94 -15.51 -11.84
C LYS A 168 -8.57 -16.18 -11.74
N THR A 169 -7.56 -15.64 -12.41
CA THR A 169 -6.18 -16.15 -12.45
C THR A 169 -5.35 -15.80 -11.22
N SER A 170 -5.86 -14.97 -10.32
CA SER A 170 -5.11 -14.44 -9.18
C SER A 170 -5.40 -15.14 -7.85
N LYS A 171 -6.03 -16.31 -7.86
CA LYS A 171 -6.41 -17.05 -6.64
C LYS A 171 -5.25 -17.21 -5.64
N ASN A 172 -4.07 -17.55 -6.13
CA ASN A 172 -2.90 -17.78 -5.28
C ASN A 172 -2.28 -16.49 -4.73
N LYS A 173 -2.66 -15.32 -5.25
CA LYS A 173 -2.17 -14.01 -4.81
C LYS A 173 -3.09 -13.35 -3.79
N PHE A 174 -4.38 -13.69 -3.81
CA PHE A 174 -5.40 -13.08 -2.98
C PHE A 174 -5.63 -13.90 -1.72
N ILE A 175 -5.47 -13.29 -0.57
CA ILE A 175 -5.69 -13.93 0.73
C ILE A 175 -6.63 -13.09 1.58
N LEU A 176 -7.45 -13.76 2.37
CA LEU A 176 -8.20 -13.12 3.44
C LEU A 176 -7.26 -12.90 4.62
N PHE A 177 -7.20 -11.68 5.10
CA PHE A 177 -6.46 -11.31 6.30
C PHE A 177 -7.41 -10.51 7.19
N PRO A 178 -8.16 -11.17 8.08
CA PRO A 178 -9.15 -10.50 8.91
C PRO A 178 -8.50 -9.39 9.74
N PHE A 179 -9.18 -8.26 9.83
CA PHE A 179 -8.75 -7.18 10.69
C PHE A 179 -8.89 -7.63 12.14
N SER A 180 -7.81 -7.48 12.91
CA SER A 180 -7.80 -7.71 14.35
C SER A 180 -7.67 -6.36 15.07
N VAL A 181 -8.23 -6.28 16.25
CA VAL A 181 -8.24 -5.08 17.11
C VAL A 181 -7.34 -5.37 18.32
N ASP A 182 -6.58 -4.37 18.72
CA ASP A 182 -5.76 -4.42 19.93
C ASP A 182 -6.67 -4.25 21.16
N THR A 183 -7.19 -5.37 21.67
CA THR A 183 -8.12 -5.37 22.79
C THR A 183 -7.49 -4.84 24.08
N GLU A 184 -6.18 -5.01 24.28
CA GLU A 184 -5.47 -4.45 25.45
C GLU A 184 -5.57 -2.91 25.40
N PHE A 185 -5.19 -2.30 24.29
CA PHE A 185 -5.23 -0.86 24.11
C PHE A 185 -6.66 -0.28 24.29
N TRP A 186 -7.66 -0.92 23.70
CA TRP A 186 -9.03 -0.40 23.74
C TRP A 186 -9.72 -0.61 25.10
N ASN A 187 -9.35 -1.66 25.85
CA ASN A 187 -9.87 -1.90 27.20
C ASN A 187 -9.24 -0.96 28.24
N ASP A 188 -7.99 -0.54 28.04
CA ASP A 188 -7.28 0.36 28.94
C ASP A 188 -7.72 1.83 28.78
N LEU A 189 -8.39 2.18 27.67
CA LEU A 189 -9.03 3.47 27.52
C LEU A 189 -10.25 3.51 28.47
N GLN A 190 -10.03 4.03 29.68
CA GLN A 190 -11.13 4.43 30.56
C GLN A 190 -11.92 5.52 29.84
N TYR A 191 -13.12 5.17 29.41
CA TYR A 191 -14.08 6.19 29.00
C TYR A 191 -14.48 6.96 30.27
N ASP A 192 -13.91 8.13 30.48
CA ASP A 192 -14.47 9.10 31.41
C ASP A 192 -15.89 9.40 30.94
N LYS A 193 -16.86 8.91 31.72
CA LYS A 193 -18.29 9.12 31.50
C LYS A 193 -18.70 10.49 31.97
#